data_fea63da3b0a2c99d5dfdac96083593b6
#
_entry.id   fea63da3b0a2c99d5dfdac96083593b6
#
_cell.length_a   1.000
_cell.length_b   1.000
_cell.length_c   1.000
_cell.angle_alpha   90.00
_cell.angle_beta   90.00
_cell.angle_gamma   90.00
#
_symmetry.space_group_name_H-M   'P 1'
#
loop_
_entity.id
_entity.type
_entity.pdbx_description
1 polymer ?
#
loop_
_entity_poly.entity_id
_entity_poly.type
_entity_poly.pdbx_seq_one_letter_code
_entity_poly.pdbx_strand_id
1 'polypeptide(L)'
;MKILRSLLVLALLLGAVGGLATTSAQDQVTITWWHIDTAESQAAVWQGLADEYMAAHPNVNIEITILENEAFKDRLVTVMQAGDPPDLFRSWGGGVLWQFAEAGLTRNIAPELEGEWKDSFSAKAALELYGKDGEYYGVPYTWGAVGIFYNKDLFEQAGLDPENPPTTWDEFLGAVQALKDAGITPIAIGQRDRWPGHFWWVYLAIRIGGEEAFLKAYNREGSFADEPFVQAGEYLQQLVALKPFAEGFLSLTYGDSQTQMVNQEAAMELMGQWAPGAYAGNNAELAAQLNLGWMPFPMIEGGAGNPDDVLGGGDGYAVGANAEDEAVDFLRFLTSVENQRMLANSALNTVPTVGAAEDAITDPIMQRILQARNEAPYFQLYYDQFLPPAVATAVLDAVDALFAEAASPEEAAEMIEEAAAAELE
;
A
#
# COMPACT_ATOMS: atom_id res chain seq x y z
N MET A 1 -46.37 45.43 67.05
CA MET A 1 -44.94 45.10 66.87
C MET A 1 -44.75 43.71 66.29
N LYS A 2 -45.36 43.37 65.14
CA LYS A 2 -45.20 42.04 64.49
C LYS A 2 -45.23 42.13 62.94
N ILE A 3 -45.06 43.33 62.35
CA ILE A 3 -45.14 43.50 60.86
C ILE A 3 -43.80 43.99 60.23
N LEU A 4 -42.72 44.17 61.02
CA LEU A 4 -41.46 44.74 60.52
C LEU A 4 -40.32 43.70 60.44
N ARG A 5 -40.59 42.40 60.48
CA ARG A 5 -39.59 41.35 60.38
C ARG A 5 -39.70 40.44 59.13
N SER A 6 -40.66 40.69 58.24
CA SER A 6 -40.91 39.83 57.05
C SER A 6 -40.45 40.46 55.75
N LEU A 7 -39.86 41.65 55.77
CA LEU A 7 -39.38 42.37 54.53
C LEU A 7 -37.86 42.36 54.33
N LEU A 8 -37.08 41.73 55.25
CA LEU A 8 -35.61 41.68 55.12
C LEU A 8 -35.04 40.33 54.68
N VAL A 9 -35.89 39.35 54.43
CA VAL A 9 -35.47 37.99 53.95
C VAL A 9 -35.71 37.81 52.46
N LEU A 10 -36.44 38.71 51.78
CA LEU A 10 -36.75 38.59 50.35
C LEU A 10 -35.74 39.34 49.41
N ALA A 11 -34.77 40.07 50.00
CA ALA A 11 -33.78 40.87 49.22
C ALA A 11 -32.43 40.16 49.05
N LEU A 12 -32.25 38.93 49.57
CA LEU A 12 -30.98 38.15 49.50
C LEU A 12 -31.06 36.90 48.61
N LEU A 13 -32.15 36.68 47.88
CA LEU A 13 -32.33 35.56 46.94
C LEU A 13 -32.35 35.97 45.47
N LEU A 14 -32.03 37.20 45.12
CA LEU A 14 -32.00 37.72 43.73
C LEU A 14 -30.60 38.02 43.22
N GLY A 15 -29.54 37.54 43.88
CA GLY A 15 -28.13 37.83 43.52
C GLY A 15 -27.29 36.65 43.06
N ALA A 16 -27.87 35.45 42.81
CA ALA A 16 -27.14 34.26 42.40
C ALA A 16 -27.72 33.58 41.13
N VAL A 17 -28.12 34.40 40.14
CA VAL A 17 -28.19 33.94 38.76
C VAL A 17 -26.86 34.28 38.13
N GLY A 18 -25.79 33.68 38.67
CA GLY A 18 -24.51 33.58 37.99
C GLY A 18 -24.72 32.80 36.70
N GLY A 19 -24.39 33.40 35.60
CA GLY A 19 -24.53 32.81 34.27
C GLY A 19 -24.00 31.36 34.25
N LEU A 20 -24.89 30.41 34.13
CA LEU A 20 -24.60 29.16 33.50
C LEU A 20 -24.21 29.55 32.05
N ALA A 21 -22.90 29.69 31.79
CA ALA A 21 -22.41 29.61 30.45
C ALA A 21 -22.95 28.24 29.95
N THR A 22 -23.98 28.29 29.15
CA THR A 22 -24.31 27.17 28.29
C THR A 22 -23.11 27.01 27.38
N THR A 23 -22.15 26.14 27.77
CA THR A 23 -21.29 25.51 26.77
C THR A 23 -22.29 24.87 25.83
N SER A 24 -22.46 25.43 24.65
CA SER A 24 -23.07 24.76 23.52
C SER A 24 -22.36 23.41 23.47
N ALA A 25 -23.05 22.32 23.74
CA ALA A 25 -22.54 21.02 23.43
C ALA A 25 -22.30 21.08 21.91
N GLN A 26 -21.06 21.09 21.49
CA GLN A 26 -20.71 20.96 20.11
C GLN A 26 -21.25 19.60 19.68
N ASP A 27 -22.02 19.54 18.60
CA ASP A 27 -22.56 18.27 18.12
C ASP A 27 -21.43 17.26 17.97
N GLN A 28 -21.62 16.06 18.50
CA GLN A 28 -20.60 15.02 18.45
C GLN A 28 -20.56 14.46 17.04
N VAL A 29 -19.37 14.50 16.42
CA VAL A 29 -19.09 13.91 15.11
C VAL A 29 -18.44 12.55 15.32
N THR A 30 -18.92 11.54 14.61
CA THR A 30 -18.28 10.21 14.58
C THR A 30 -17.64 10.00 13.23
N ILE A 31 -16.34 9.68 13.20
CA ILE A 31 -15.58 9.32 12.03
C ILE A 31 -15.40 7.81 12.00
N THR A 32 -15.93 7.15 10.99
CA THR A 32 -15.68 5.73 10.72
C THR A 32 -14.40 5.59 9.90
N TRP A 33 -13.42 4.87 10.42
CA TRP A 33 -12.11 4.72 9.77
C TRP A 33 -11.73 3.26 9.57
N TRP A 34 -11.54 2.86 8.30
CA TRP A 34 -11.24 1.47 7.91
C TRP A 34 -9.82 1.30 7.40
N HIS A 35 -9.07 0.35 7.99
CA HIS A 35 -7.72 -0.01 7.55
C HIS A 35 -7.44 -1.52 7.63
N ILE A 36 -6.26 -1.93 7.12
CA ILE A 36 -5.90 -3.35 6.95
C ILE A 36 -4.78 -3.83 7.88
N ASP A 37 -4.26 -2.98 8.74
CA ASP A 37 -3.12 -3.28 9.59
C ASP A 37 -3.58 -4.07 10.82
N THR A 38 -3.62 -5.42 10.70
CA THR A 38 -4.19 -6.35 11.69
C THR A 38 -3.22 -6.72 12.80
N ALA A 39 -1.89 -6.55 12.61
CA ALA A 39 -0.91 -6.81 13.65
C ALA A 39 -1.11 -5.86 14.84
N GLU A 40 -1.12 -6.41 16.06
CA GLU A 40 -1.38 -5.62 17.28
C GLU A 40 -0.48 -4.38 17.40
N SER A 41 0.81 -4.53 17.08
CA SER A 41 1.77 -3.42 17.12
C SER A 41 1.46 -2.32 16.11
N GLN A 42 0.98 -2.67 14.93
CA GLN A 42 0.60 -1.72 13.86
C GLN A 42 -0.74 -1.06 14.18
N ALA A 43 -1.73 -1.86 14.59
CA ALA A 43 -3.03 -1.35 15.02
C ALA A 43 -2.91 -0.36 16.18
N ALA A 44 -1.98 -0.62 17.14
CA ALA A 44 -1.73 0.28 18.26
C ALA A 44 -1.17 1.65 17.81
N VAL A 45 -0.40 1.71 16.73
CA VAL A 45 0.09 2.99 16.16
C VAL A 45 -1.10 3.84 15.69
N TRP A 46 -2.00 3.25 14.91
CA TRP A 46 -3.20 3.93 14.41
C TRP A 46 -4.15 4.34 15.54
N GLN A 47 -4.37 3.45 16.52
CA GLN A 47 -5.18 3.78 17.70
C GLN A 47 -4.57 4.95 18.49
N GLY A 48 -3.23 4.98 18.65
CA GLY A 48 -2.54 6.08 19.34
C GLY A 48 -2.76 7.43 18.65
N LEU A 49 -2.70 7.48 17.31
CA LEU A 49 -2.99 8.69 16.54
C LEU A 49 -4.47 9.12 16.64
N ALA A 50 -5.40 8.16 16.63
CA ALA A 50 -6.82 8.45 16.84
C ALA A 50 -7.08 9.02 18.24
N ASP A 51 -6.48 8.42 19.27
CA ASP A 51 -6.61 8.87 20.67
C ASP A 51 -6.03 10.28 20.86
N GLU A 52 -4.88 10.57 20.25
CA GLU A 52 -4.25 11.90 20.28
C GLU A 52 -5.14 12.95 19.61
N TYR A 53 -5.69 12.64 18.44
CA TYR A 53 -6.60 13.55 17.75
C TYR A 53 -7.88 13.79 18.55
N MET A 54 -8.53 12.75 19.07
CA MET A 54 -9.73 12.86 19.89
C MET A 54 -9.47 13.66 21.19
N ALA A 55 -8.29 13.51 21.79
CA ALA A 55 -7.92 14.31 22.97
C ALA A 55 -7.83 15.81 22.68
N ALA A 56 -7.41 16.18 21.46
CA ALA A 56 -7.36 17.57 20.99
C ALA A 56 -8.74 18.08 20.49
N HIS A 57 -9.63 17.16 20.06
CA HIS A 57 -10.94 17.46 19.47
C HIS A 57 -12.06 16.72 20.23
N PRO A 58 -12.49 17.22 21.42
CA PRO A 58 -13.41 16.47 22.32
C PRO A 58 -14.81 16.22 21.73
N ASN A 59 -15.18 16.89 20.65
CA ASN A 59 -16.42 16.68 19.90
C ASN A 59 -16.30 15.56 18.86
N VAL A 60 -15.10 15.01 18.62
CA VAL A 60 -14.86 13.96 17.62
C VAL A 60 -14.72 12.60 18.31
N ASN A 61 -15.40 11.59 17.77
CA ASN A 61 -15.23 10.19 18.08
C ASN A 61 -14.74 9.46 16.83
N ILE A 62 -13.66 8.67 16.93
CA ILE A 62 -13.12 7.88 15.81
C ILE A 62 -13.38 6.41 16.08
N GLU A 63 -14.11 5.76 15.19
CA GLU A 63 -14.43 4.34 15.24
C GLU A 63 -13.59 3.60 14.18
N ILE A 64 -12.61 2.82 14.65
CA ILE A 64 -11.70 2.07 13.79
C ILE A 64 -12.29 0.68 13.49
N THR A 65 -12.33 0.32 12.20
CA THR A 65 -12.60 -1.03 11.73
C THR A 65 -11.34 -1.60 11.08
N ILE A 66 -10.86 -2.71 11.61
CA ILE A 66 -9.66 -3.40 11.11
C ILE A 66 -10.10 -4.69 10.41
N LEU A 67 -9.67 -4.87 9.17
CA LEU A 67 -9.96 -6.04 8.36
C LEU A 67 -8.67 -6.55 7.71
N GLU A 68 -8.57 -7.86 7.54
CA GLU A 68 -7.51 -8.42 6.69
C GLU A 68 -7.69 -7.92 5.25
N ASN A 69 -6.58 -7.84 4.48
CA ASN A 69 -6.52 -7.15 3.19
C ASN A 69 -7.60 -7.60 2.18
N GLU A 70 -7.73 -8.91 1.95
CA GLU A 70 -8.72 -9.40 0.97
C GLU A 70 -10.15 -9.25 1.51
N ALA A 71 -10.36 -9.51 2.79
CA ALA A 71 -11.65 -9.27 3.44
C ALA A 71 -12.05 -7.78 3.45
N PHE A 72 -11.08 -6.88 3.56
CA PHE A 72 -11.29 -5.44 3.44
C PHE A 72 -11.78 -5.07 2.03
N LYS A 73 -11.10 -5.53 0.97
CA LYS A 73 -11.47 -5.26 -0.42
C LYS A 73 -12.91 -5.71 -0.70
N ASP A 74 -13.26 -6.96 -0.33
CA ASP A 74 -14.59 -7.51 -0.54
C ASP A 74 -15.67 -6.72 0.22
N ARG A 75 -15.37 -6.38 1.48
CA ARG A 75 -16.32 -5.62 2.30
C ARG A 75 -16.48 -4.19 1.82
N LEU A 76 -15.38 -3.54 1.41
CA LEU A 76 -15.43 -2.17 0.87
C LEU A 76 -16.33 -2.12 -0.36
N VAL A 77 -16.16 -3.01 -1.33
CA VAL A 77 -17.03 -3.10 -2.51
C VAL A 77 -18.50 -3.25 -2.11
N THR A 78 -18.78 -4.08 -1.09
CA THR A 78 -20.15 -4.31 -0.61
C THR A 78 -20.79 -3.02 -0.07
N VAL A 79 -20.10 -2.27 0.79
CA VAL A 79 -20.64 -1.03 1.37
C VAL A 79 -20.70 0.10 0.35
N MET A 80 -19.75 0.16 -0.59
CA MET A 80 -19.79 1.09 -1.71
C MET A 80 -21.04 0.84 -2.60
N GLN A 81 -21.33 -0.42 -2.93
CA GLN A 81 -22.53 -0.77 -3.70
C GLN A 81 -23.82 -0.45 -2.94
N ALA A 82 -23.80 -0.47 -1.62
CA ALA A 82 -24.93 -0.05 -0.78
C ALA A 82 -25.10 1.48 -0.70
N GLY A 83 -24.11 2.26 -1.19
CA GLY A 83 -24.09 3.72 -1.09
C GLY A 83 -23.79 4.25 0.32
N ASP A 84 -23.13 3.46 1.14
CA ASP A 84 -22.80 3.75 2.53
C ASP A 84 -21.28 3.59 2.79
N PRO A 85 -20.43 4.43 2.15
CA PRO A 85 -18.98 4.37 2.33
C PRO A 85 -18.57 4.78 3.75
N PRO A 86 -17.48 4.19 4.30
CA PRO A 86 -16.84 4.72 5.50
C PRO A 86 -16.35 6.15 5.27
N ASP A 87 -16.25 6.95 6.34
CA ASP A 87 -15.73 8.33 6.22
C ASP A 87 -14.28 8.36 5.75
N LEU A 88 -13.45 7.47 6.30
CA LEU A 88 -12.09 7.24 5.82
C LEU A 88 -11.87 5.75 5.58
N PHE A 89 -11.27 5.41 4.45
CA PHE A 89 -10.94 4.03 4.12
C PHE A 89 -9.60 3.91 3.41
N ARG A 90 -8.89 2.81 3.69
CA ARG A 90 -7.64 2.47 3.01
C ARG A 90 -7.84 2.48 1.51
N SER A 91 -6.90 3.09 0.78
CA SER A 91 -6.89 3.13 -0.67
C SER A 91 -5.46 3.11 -1.19
N TRP A 92 -5.29 2.56 -2.38
CA TRP A 92 -4.04 2.60 -3.14
C TRP A 92 -4.10 3.62 -4.27
N GLY A 93 -5.24 4.36 -4.36
CA GLY A 93 -5.47 5.30 -5.46
C GLY A 93 -5.77 4.60 -6.79
N GLY A 94 -5.61 5.33 -7.90
CA GLY A 94 -5.73 4.78 -9.24
C GLY A 94 -7.15 4.37 -9.65
N GLY A 95 -7.27 3.46 -10.60
CA GLY A 95 -8.51 3.09 -11.26
C GLY A 95 -9.62 2.62 -10.33
N VAL A 96 -9.28 1.88 -9.27
CA VAL A 96 -10.25 1.44 -8.26
C VAL A 96 -10.85 2.63 -7.52
N LEU A 97 -10.03 3.58 -7.08
CA LEU A 97 -10.51 4.80 -6.41
C LEU A 97 -11.31 5.70 -7.36
N TRP A 98 -10.83 5.86 -8.59
CA TRP A 98 -11.51 6.69 -9.59
C TRP A 98 -12.89 6.15 -9.96
N GLN A 99 -13.07 4.83 -10.00
CA GLN A 99 -14.38 4.23 -10.21
C GLN A 99 -15.36 4.59 -9.06
N PHE A 100 -14.91 4.60 -7.81
CA PHE A 100 -15.74 5.05 -6.69
C PHE A 100 -16.07 6.55 -6.79
N ALA A 101 -15.11 7.36 -7.24
CA ALA A 101 -15.30 8.79 -7.46
C ALA A 101 -16.35 9.07 -8.56
N GLU A 102 -16.26 8.39 -9.69
CA GLU A 102 -17.23 8.47 -10.79
C GLU A 102 -18.63 8.04 -10.36
N ALA A 103 -18.73 7.09 -9.45
CA ALA A 103 -20.00 6.67 -8.86
C ALA A 103 -20.52 7.63 -7.78
N GLY A 104 -19.79 8.73 -7.44
CA GLY A 104 -20.18 9.68 -6.40
C GLY A 104 -20.08 9.14 -4.98
N LEU A 105 -19.23 8.13 -4.75
CA LEU A 105 -19.06 7.47 -3.46
C LEU A 105 -17.88 8.01 -2.64
N THR A 106 -17.14 8.98 -3.19
CA THR A 106 -16.04 9.67 -2.52
C THR A 106 -16.27 11.18 -2.50
N ARG A 107 -15.72 11.85 -1.50
CA ARG A 107 -15.77 13.31 -1.34
C ARG A 107 -14.58 13.94 -2.07
N ASN A 108 -14.84 14.97 -2.87
CA ASN A 108 -13.78 15.82 -3.41
C ASN A 108 -13.23 16.74 -2.32
N ILE A 109 -11.96 16.57 -1.98
CA ILE A 109 -11.24 17.34 -0.96
C ILE A 109 -10.24 18.35 -1.58
N ALA A 110 -10.30 18.59 -2.89
CA ALA A 110 -9.39 19.53 -3.54
C ALA A 110 -9.40 20.93 -2.87
N PRO A 111 -10.56 21.49 -2.44
CA PRO A 111 -10.58 22.78 -1.76
C PRO A 111 -9.82 22.80 -0.44
N GLU A 112 -9.91 21.73 0.35
CA GLU A 112 -9.23 21.58 1.64
C GLU A 112 -7.75 21.23 1.50
N LEU A 113 -7.41 20.56 0.38
CA LEU A 113 -6.04 20.12 0.08
C LEU A 113 -5.16 21.27 -0.42
N GLU A 114 -5.71 22.26 -1.13
CA GLU A 114 -4.95 23.36 -1.73
C GLU A 114 -4.06 24.10 -0.72
N GLY A 115 -2.90 24.59 -1.20
CA GLY A 115 -1.93 25.35 -0.41
C GLY A 115 -0.92 24.45 0.32
N GLU A 116 -0.59 24.80 1.57
CA GLU A 116 0.52 24.19 2.31
C GLU A 116 0.43 22.67 2.44
N TRP A 117 -0.78 22.12 2.57
CA TRP A 117 -0.96 20.68 2.69
C TRP A 117 -0.58 19.96 1.39
N LYS A 118 -1.10 20.40 0.24
CA LYS A 118 -0.74 19.87 -1.08
C LYS A 118 0.75 20.04 -1.39
N ASP A 119 1.30 21.20 -1.03
CA ASP A 119 2.70 21.54 -1.29
C ASP A 119 3.67 20.71 -0.44
N SER A 120 3.24 20.21 0.71
CA SER A 120 4.06 19.39 1.62
C SER A 120 4.44 18.03 1.04
N PHE A 121 3.62 17.47 0.12
CA PHE A 121 3.90 16.20 -0.52
C PHE A 121 5.07 16.31 -1.49
N SER A 122 6.16 15.57 -1.25
CA SER A 122 7.30 15.43 -2.18
C SER A 122 6.96 14.43 -3.31
N ALA A 123 6.24 13.36 -2.97
CA ALA A 123 5.81 12.33 -3.90
C ALA A 123 4.58 12.79 -4.70
N LYS A 124 4.78 13.72 -5.65
CA LYS A 124 3.66 14.28 -6.45
C LYS A 124 2.91 13.19 -7.22
N ALA A 125 3.63 12.24 -7.83
CA ALA A 125 3.01 11.13 -8.55
C ALA A 125 2.11 10.28 -7.63
N ALA A 126 2.49 10.08 -6.37
CA ALA A 126 1.66 9.39 -5.39
C ALA A 126 0.36 10.14 -5.10
N LEU A 127 0.44 11.47 -4.97
CA LEU A 127 -0.73 12.31 -4.73
C LEU A 127 -1.70 12.29 -5.92
N GLU A 128 -1.18 12.34 -7.15
CA GLU A 128 -2.00 12.32 -8.37
C GLU A 128 -2.82 11.02 -8.53
N LEU A 129 -2.42 9.92 -7.90
CA LEU A 129 -3.24 8.69 -7.88
C LEU A 129 -4.55 8.86 -7.10
N TYR A 130 -4.59 9.79 -6.16
CA TYR A 130 -5.77 10.13 -5.39
C TYR A 130 -6.61 11.23 -6.04
N GLY A 131 -6.16 11.71 -7.20
CA GLY A 131 -6.82 12.75 -7.98
C GLY A 131 -7.25 12.28 -9.37
N LYS A 132 -8.27 12.95 -9.92
CA LYS A 132 -8.71 12.81 -11.31
C LYS A 132 -9.34 14.12 -11.75
N ASP A 133 -8.98 14.61 -12.93
CA ASP A 133 -9.56 15.81 -13.55
C ASP A 133 -9.49 17.08 -12.66
N GLY A 134 -8.48 17.17 -11.80
CA GLY A 134 -8.27 18.30 -10.87
C GLY A 134 -9.03 18.18 -9.55
N GLU A 135 -9.80 17.14 -9.35
CA GLU A 135 -10.41 16.77 -8.08
C GLU A 135 -9.52 15.76 -7.33
N TYR A 136 -9.57 15.76 -5.99
CA TYR A 136 -8.84 14.83 -5.14
C TYR A 136 -9.80 14.17 -4.16
N TYR A 137 -9.64 12.87 -3.94
CA TYR A 137 -10.56 12.04 -3.15
C TYR A 137 -9.90 11.41 -1.93
N GLY A 138 -8.65 11.74 -1.69
CA GLY A 138 -7.84 11.25 -0.59
C GLY A 138 -6.39 11.71 -0.72
N VAL A 139 -5.52 11.19 0.13
CA VAL A 139 -4.07 11.45 0.06
C VAL A 139 -3.26 10.22 0.49
N PRO A 140 -2.04 10.04 -0.06
CA PRO A 140 -1.15 8.96 0.34
C PRO A 140 -0.44 9.30 1.66
N TYR A 141 -0.22 8.31 2.54
CA TYR A 141 0.63 8.46 3.73
C TYR A 141 1.97 7.71 3.61
N THR A 142 2.09 6.79 2.67
CA THR A 142 3.35 6.10 2.36
C THR A 142 3.47 5.86 0.86
N TRP A 143 4.73 5.85 0.36
CA TRP A 143 5.03 5.66 -1.05
C TRP A 143 6.40 5.03 -1.20
N GLY A 144 6.47 3.81 -1.71
CA GLY A 144 7.73 3.08 -1.80
C GLY A 144 7.83 2.15 -3.00
N ALA A 145 8.97 1.49 -3.06
CA ALA A 145 9.34 0.59 -4.12
C ALA A 145 9.19 -0.88 -3.71
N VAL A 146 8.78 -1.72 -4.66
CA VAL A 146 8.92 -3.17 -4.60
C VAL A 146 10.36 -3.55 -4.94
N GLY A 147 10.89 -4.53 -4.23
CA GLY A 147 12.18 -5.13 -4.53
C GLY A 147 12.30 -6.48 -3.85
N ILE A 148 13.44 -7.12 -3.99
CA ILE A 148 13.64 -8.46 -3.42
C ILE A 148 14.31 -8.31 -2.06
N PHE A 149 13.56 -8.65 -0.99
CA PHE A 149 14.13 -8.87 0.33
C PHE A 149 14.76 -10.26 0.37
N TYR A 150 15.95 -10.37 0.97
CA TYR A 150 16.63 -11.64 1.08
C TYR A 150 17.33 -11.81 2.42
N ASN A 151 17.41 -13.05 2.89
CA ASN A 151 18.13 -13.44 4.09
C ASN A 151 19.59 -13.68 3.75
N LYS A 152 20.50 -12.82 4.23
CA LYS A 152 21.93 -12.88 3.98
C LYS A 152 22.56 -14.17 4.50
N ASP A 153 22.10 -14.67 5.64
CA ASP A 153 22.64 -15.90 6.24
C ASP A 153 22.31 -17.13 5.40
N LEU A 154 21.10 -17.19 4.80
CA LEU A 154 20.71 -18.25 3.88
C LEU A 154 21.46 -18.17 2.54
N PHE A 155 21.79 -16.95 2.08
CA PHE A 155 22.65 -16.74 0.93
C PHE A 155 24.06 -17.30 1.18
N GLU A 156 24.69 -16.96 2.30
CA GLU A 156 25.99 -17.51 2.69
C GLU A 156 25.98 -19.04 2.81
N GLN A 157 24.91 -19.59 3.40
CA GLN A 157 24.73 -21.05 3.50
C GLN A 157 24.65 -21.73 2.12
N ALA A 158 24.09 -21.06 1.12
CA ALA A 158 24.05 -21.54 -0.26
C ALA A 158 25.33 -21.26 -1.07
N GLY A 159 26.33 -20.62 -0.45
CA GLY A 159 27.58 -20.24 -1.09
C GLY A 159 27.49 -18.99 -1.99
N LEU A 160 26.44 -18.20 -1.82
CA LEU A 160 26.24 -16.92 -2.49
C LEU A 160 26.89 -15.79 -1.66
N ASP A 161 27.35 -14.73 -2.33
CA ASP A 161 27.86 -13.53 -1.65
C ASP A 161 26.68 -12.60 -1.30
N PRO A 162 26.34 -12.43 -0.01
CA PRO A 162 25.21 -11.59 0.39
C PRO A 162 25.46 -10.09 0.21
N GLU A 163 26.71 -9.66 0.04
CA GLU A 163 27.03 -8.24 -0.20
C GLU A 163 27.04 -7.89 -1.69
N ASN A 164 27.04 -8.89 -2.58
CA ASN A 164 26.93 -8.75 -4.02
C ASN A 164 25.78 -9.63 -4.56
N PRO A 165 24.52 -9.27 -4.27
CA PRO A 165 23.37 -10.03 -4.74
C PRO A 165 23.23 -9.94 -6.27
N PRO A 166 22.47 -10.86 -6.90
CA PRO A 166 22.25 -10.88 -8.35
C PRO A 166 21.73 -9.53 -8.88
N THR A 167 22.26 -9.11 -10.03
CA THR A 167 21.87 -7.87 -10.73
C THR A 167 21.22 -8.15 -12.08
N THR A 168 21.47 -9.32 -12.66
CA THR A 168 20.86 -9.78 -13.90
C THR A 168 19.95 -10.97 -13.68
N TRP A 169 19.01 -11.21 -14.61
CA TRP A 169 18.08 -12.31 -14.51
C TRP A 169 18.79 -13.68 -14.50
N ASP A 170 19.82 -13.84 -15.32
CA ASP A 170 20.59 -15.10 -15.37
C ASP A 170 21.32 -15.34 -14.04
N GLU A 171 21.93 -14.32 -13.42
CA GLU A 171 22.52 -14.42 -12.09
C GLU A 171 21.46 -14.76 -11.03
N PHE A 172 20.26 -14.18 -11.14
CA PHE A 172 19.15 -14.47 -10.24
C PHE A 172 18.67 -15.93 -10.35
N LEU A 173 18.48 -16.43 -11.56
CA LEU A 173 18.14 -17.87 -11.75
C LEU A 173 19.26 -18.78 -11.23
N GLY A 174 20.53 -18.37 -11.39
CA GLY A 174 21.68 -19.06 -10.79
C GLY A 174 21.63 -19.09 -9.28
N ALA A 175 21.26 -17.97 -8.63
CA ALA A 175 21.10 -17.90 -7.18
C ALA A 175 19.91 -18.76 -6.69
N VAL A 176 18.80 -18.75 -7.42
CA VAL A 176 17.66 -19.66 -7.16
C VAL A 176 18.09 -21.11 -7.18
N GLN A 177 18.88 -21.52 -8.19
CA GLN A 177 19.38 -22.90 -8.28
C GLN A 177 20.34 -23.23 -7.14
N ALA A 178 21.25 -22.34 -6.77
CA ALA A 178 22.19 -22.54 -5.67
C ALA A 178 21.47 -22.72 -4.32
N LEU A 179 20.43 -21.92 -4.04
CA LEU A 179 19.59 -22.09 -2.85
C LEU A 179 18.91 -23.44 -2.82
N LYS A 180 18.33 -23.88 -3.94
CA LYS A 180 17.73 -25.21 -4.07
C LYS A 180 18.73 -26.33 -3.82
N ASP A 181 19.91 -26.25 -4.41
CA ASP A 181 20.97 -27.27 -4.25
C ASP A 181 21.46 -27.36 -2.79
N ALA A 182 21.35 -26.25 -2.04
CA ALA A 182 21.58 -26.20 -0.59
C ALA A 182 20.39 -26.71 0.24
N GLY A 183 19.26 -27.08 -0.39
CA GLY A 183 18.05 -27.55 0.30
C GLY A 183 17.22 -26.42 0.93
N ILE A 184 17.41 -25.17 0.49
CA ILE A 184 16.70 -23.98 0.96
C ILE A 184 15.61 -23.65 -0.05
N THR A 185 14.38 -23.35 0.41
CA THR A 185 13.33 -22.80 -0.45
C THR A 185 13.76 -21.41 -0.94
N PRO A 186 13.93 -21.18 -2.26
CA PRO A 186 14.45 -19.91 -2.74
C PRO A 186 13.53 -18.72 -2.48
N ILE A 187 12.22 -18.85 -2.72
CA ILE A 187 11.29 -17.73 -2.76
C ILE A 187 10.03 -18.04 -1.96
N ALA A 188 9.70 -17.15 -1.01
CA ALA A 188 8.40 -17.09 -0.37
C ALA A 188 7.41 -16.33 -1.27
N ILE A 189 6.20 -16.84 -1.41
CA ILE A 189 5.12 -16.19 -2.16
C ILE A 189 3.75 -16.61 -1.64
N GLY A 190 2.86 -15.65 -1.46
CA GLY A 190 1.46 -15.86 -1.10
C GLY A 190 0.55 -15.83 -2.34
N GLN A 191 0.64 -16.87 -3.20
CA GLN A 191 -0.02 -16.84 -4.50
C GLN A 191 -1.54 -16.97 -4.45
N ARG A 192 -2.11 -17.52 -3.38
CA ARG A 192 -3.56 -17.53 -3.17
C ARG A 192 -4.18 -16.14 -3.27
N ASP A 193 -3.48 -15.11 -2.80
CA ASP A 193 -3.95 -13.73 -2.81
C ASP A 193 -3.68 -13.03 -4.16
N ARG A 194 -3.01 -13.70 -5.10
CA ARG A 194 -2.69 -13.34 -6.50
C ARG A 194 -1.82 -12.08 -6.67
N TRP A 195 -2.09 -11.01 -5.89
CA TRP A 195 -1.36 -9.75 -6.01
C TRP A 195 0.16 -9.87 -5.74
N PRO A 196 0.69 -10.75 -4.86
CA PRO A 196 2.14 -10.90 -4.75
C PRO A 196 2.79 -11.45 -6.01
N GLY A 197 2.09 -12.38 -6.68
CA GLY A 197 2.59 -12.96 -7.93
C GLY A 197 2.61 -12.01 -9.10
N HIS A 198 1.63 -11.10 -9.20
CA HIS A 198 1.60 -10.17 -10.32
C HIS A 198 2.79 -9.21 -10.33
N PHE A 199 3.43 -8.92 -9.19
CA PHE A 199 4.65 -8.11 -9.14
C PHE A 199 5.77 -8.69 -10.00
N TRP A 200 5.91 -10.03 -10.04
CA TRP A 200 6.91 -10.70 -10.86
C TRP A 200 6.69 -10.43 -12.34
N TRP A 201 5.47 -10.66 -12.82
CA TRP A 201 5.16 -10.46 -14.23
C TRP A 201 5.26 -8.97 -14.63
N VAL A 202 4.78 -8.06 -13.79
CA VAL A 202 4.88 -6.62 -14.07
C VAL A 202 6.33 -6.15 -14.12
N TYR A 203 7.19 -6.61 -13.20
CA TYR A 203 8.61 -6.27 -13.26
C TYR A 203 9.29 -6.82 -14.51
N LEU A 204 8.97 -8.04 -14.91
CA LEU A 204 9.46 -8.62 -16.15
C LEU A 204 9.02 -7.77 -17.35
N ALA A 205 7.75 -7.36 -17.41
CA ALA A 205 7.24 -6.47 -18.46
C ALA A 205 7.98 -5.11 -18.47
N ILE A 206 8.25 -4.52 -17.29
CA ILE A 206 9.04 -3.29 -17.17
C ILE A 206 10.46 -3.49 -17.70
N ARG A 207 11.14 -4.57 -17.31
CA ARG A 207 12.52 -4.84 -17.74
C ARG A 207 12.63 -5.11 -19.24
N ILE A 208 11.60 -5.74 -19.82
CA ILE A 208 11.60 -6.11 -21.26
C ILE A 208 11.14 -4.94 -22.12
N GLY A 209 10.00 -4.33 -21.80
CA GLY A 209 9.33 -3.34 -22.64
C GLY A 209 9.51 -1.88 -22.22
N GLY A 210 9.97 -1.63 -20.99
CA GLY A 210 10.09 -0.28 -20.43
C GLY A 210 8.74 0.45 -20.31
N GLU A 211 8.81 1.73 -20.01
CA GLU A 211 7.65 2.62 -19.94
C GLU A 211 6.84 2.67 -21.25
N GLU A 212 7.55 2.66 -22.38
CA GLU A 212 6.94 2.81 -23.70
C GLU A 212 5.94 1.71 -24.02
N ALA A 213 6.26 0.45 -23.68
CA ALA A 213 5.35 -0.68 -23.92
C ALA A 213 4.07 -0.53 -23.10
N PHE A 214 4.19 -0.18 -21.82
CA PHE A 214 3.03 0.05 -20.97
C PHE A 214 2.15 1.19 -21.49
N LEU A 215 2.75 2.37 -21.77
CA LEU A 215 2.00 3.54 -22.23
C LEU A 215 1.29 3.28 -23.57
N LYS A 216 1.92 2.56 -24.51
CA LYS A 216 1.26 2.18 -25.77
C LYS A 216 0.05 1.29 -25.54
N ALA A 217 0.18 0.26 -24.72
CA ALA A 217 -0.93 -0.64 -24.41
C ALA A 217 -2.05 0.09 -23.67
N TYR A 218 -1.72 0.89 -22.66
CA TYR A 218 -2.67 1.66 -21.86
C TYR A 218 -3.42 2.70 -22.68
N ASN A 219 -2.75 3.44 -23.58
CA ASN A 219 -3.34 4.46 -24.44
C ASN A 219 -3.96 3.89 -25.73
N ARG A 220 -4.02 2.56 -25.87
CA ARG A 220 -4.58 1.87 -27.05
C ARG A 220 -3.83 2.17 -28.35
N GLU A 221 -2.55 2.57 -28.25
CA GLU A 221 -1.61 2.70 -29.38
C GLU A 221 -0.88 1.38 -29.67
N GLY A 222 -0.96 0.42 -28.75
CA GLY A 222 -0.47 -0.94 -28.77
C GLY A 222 -1.44 -1.87 -28.03
N SER A 223 -0.95 -3.01 -27.56
CA SER A 223 -1.75 -4.07 -26.95
C SER A 223 -1.01 -4.69 -25.77
N PHE A 224 -1.75 -5.13 -24.74
CA PHE A 224 -1.20 -6.00 -23.70
C PHE A 224 -0.89 -7.42 -24.20
N ALA A 225 -1.23 -7.74 -25.46
CA ALA A 225 -0.77 -8.94 -26.16
C ALA A 225 0.48 -8.72 -27.01
N ASP A 226 1.09 -7.51 -27.00
CA ASP A 226 2.34 -7.26 -27.70
C ASP A 226 3.51 -8.04 -27.07
N GLU A 227 4.55 -8.28 -27.89
CA GLU A 227 5.72 -9.10 -27.57
C GLU A 227 6.31 -8.90 -26.17
N PRO A 228 6.49 -7.66 -25.62
CA PRO A 228 7.06 -7.48 -24.29
C PRO A 228 6.26 -8.15 -23.18
N PHE A 229 4.96 -8.20 -23.29
CA PHE A 229 4.06 -8.79 -22.29
C PHE A 229 4.03 -10.32 -22.40
N VAL A 230 4.09 -10.86 -23.62
CA VAL A 230 4.25 -12.29 -23.87
C VAL A 230 5.58 -12.77 -23.30
N GLN A 231 6.68 -12.08 -23.63
CA GLN A 231 8.01 -12.41 -23.11
C GLN A 231 8.06 -12.35 -21.57
N ALA A 232 7.36 -11.40 -20.93
CA ALA A 232 7.26 -11.37 -19.49
C ALA A 232 6.64 -12.67 -18.93
N GLY A 233 5.66 -13.23 -19.60
CA GLY A 233 5.10 -14.54 -19.30
C GLY A 233 6.11 -15.69 -19.48
N GLU A 234 6.91 -15.68 -20.57
CA GLU A 234 7.94 -16.67 -20.84
C GLU A 234 9.03 -16.68 -19.74
N TYR A 235 9.51 -15.47 -19.33
CA TYR A 235 10.50 -15.34 -18.26
C TYR A 235 9.94 -15.78 -16.91
N LEU A 236 8.66 -15.50 -16.64
CA LEU A 236 8.00 -15.99 -15.43
C LEU A 236 7.93 -17.51 -15.42
N GLN A 237 7.57 -18.15 -16.55
CA GLN A 237 7.54 -19.62 -16.65
C GLN A 237 8.93 -20.25 -16.55
N GLN A 238 10.00 -19.59 -17.00
CA GLN A 238 11.37 -20.03 -16.73
C GLN A 238 11.66 -20.10 -15.23
N LEU A 239 11.21 -19.10 -14.46
CA LEU A 239 11.35 -19.12 -13.00
C LEU A 239 10.52 -20.25 -12.38
N VAL A 240 9.24 -20.36 -12.75
CA VAL A 240 8.32 -21.40 -12.24
C VAL A 240 8.86 -22.80 -12.51
N ALA A 241 9.46 -23.04 -13.69
CA ALA A 241 10.05 -24.32 -14.07
C ALA A 241 11.20 -24.75 -13.13
N LEU A 242 11.90 -23.81 -12.49
CA LEU A 242 12.90 -24.09 -11.46
C LEU A 242 12.26 -24.59 -10.16
N LYS A 243 10.94 -24.49 -9.99
CA LYS A 243 10.22 -24.80 -8.74
C LYS A 243 10.84 -24.11 -7.51
N PRO A 244 10.91 -22.77 -7.50
CA PRO A 244 11.60 -22.01 -6.46
C PRO A 244 10.75 -21.80 -5.20
N PHE A 245 9.47 -22.16 -5.25
CA PHE A 245 8.48 -21.93 -4.20
C PHE A 245 8.27 -23.17 -3.34
N ALA A 246 7.69 -22.97 -2.15
CA ALA A 246 7.26 -24.08 -1.32
C ALA A 246 6.18 -24.94 -2.02
N GLU A 247 6.09 -26.23 -1.66
CA GLU A 247 5.04 -27.10 -2.16
C GLU A 247 3.64 -26.56 -1.79
N GLY A 248 2.74 -26.49 -2.76
CA GLY A 248 1.38 -25.96 -2.56
C GLY A 248 1.28 -24.43 -2.49
N PHE A 249 2.30 -23.71 -2.92
CA PHE A 249 2.38 -22.23 -2.87
C PHE A 249 1.16 -21.50 -3.46
N LEU A 250 0.47 -22.08 -4.45
CA LEU A 250 -0.78 -21.54 -5.01
C LEU A 250 -1.92 -21.43 -3.99
N SER A 251 -1.80 -22.11 -2.85
CA SER A 251 -2.78 -22.07 -1.77
C SER A 251 -2.32 -21.25 -0.56
N LEU A 252 -1.09 -20.75 -0.56
CA LEU A 252 -0.53 -19.96 0.53
C LEU A 252 -0.97 -18.49 0.39
N THR A 253 -1.34 -17.91 1.52
CA THR A 253 -1.67 -16.48 1.65
C THR A 253 -0.39 -15.64 1.78
N TYR A 254 -0.52 -14.33 1.65
CA TYR A 254 0.58 -13.40 1.97
C TYR A 254 1.05 -13.55 3.43
N GLY A 255 0.13 -13.79 4.38
CA GLY A 255 0.51 -14.09 5.76
C GLY A 255 1.37 -15.35 5.92
N ASP A 256 1.12 -16.37 5.07
CA ASP A 256 1.95 -17.60 5.04
C ASP A 256 3.36 -17.31 4.50
N SER A 257 3.50 -16.46 3.45
CA SER A 257 4.83 -16.07 2.95
C SER A 257 5.63 -15.28 3.97
N GLN A 258 4.99 -14.36 4.71
CA GLN A 258 5.62 -13.67 5.84
C GLN A 258 6.14 -14.67 6.89
N THR A 259 5.33 -15.70 7.20
CA THR A 259 5.70 -16.74 8.15
C THR A 259 6.91 -17.54 7.66
N GLN A 260 7.00 -17.86 6.37
CA GLN A 260 8.18 -18.53 5.79
C GLN A 260 9.43 -17.64 5.93
N MET A 261 9.32 -16.33 5.67
CA MET A 261 10.44 -15.42 5.81
C MET A 261 10.92 -15.30 7.26
N VAL A 262 10.02 -15.07 8.22
CA VAL A 262 10.42 -14.89 9.64
C VAL A 262 10.95 -16.18 10.26
N ASN A 263 10.48 -17.35 9.81
CA ASN A 263 10.99 -18.65 10.24
C ASN A 263 12.28 -19.07 9.50
N GLN A 264 12.77 -18.25 8.55
CA GLN A 264 13.92 -18.56 7.70
C GLN A 264 13.72 -19.86 6.87
N GLU A 265 12.47 -20.15 6.51
CA GLU A 265 12.10 -21.29 5.67
C GLU A 265 12.26 -20.98 4.18
N ALA A 266 12.27 -19.69 3.81
CA ALA A 266 12.56 -19.21 2.48
C ALA A 266 13.61 -18.09 2.50
N ALA A 267 14.40 -18.02 1.42
CA ALA A 267 15.53 -17.10 1.35
C ALA A 267 15.17 -15.71 0.83
N MET A 268 14.17 -15.56 -0.03
CA MET A 268 13.82 -14.31 -0.71
C MET A 268 12.31 -14.10 -0.74
N GLU A 269 11.89 -12.82 -0.82
CA GLU A 269 10.52 -12.41 -1.15
C GLU A 269 10.55 -11.15 -2.00
N LEU A 270 9.83 -11.14 -3.14
CA LEU A 270 9.60 -9.92 -3.93
C LEU A 270 8.42 -9.18 -3.31
N MET A 271 8.68 -8.03 -2.65
CA MET A 271 7.67 -7.34 -1.86
C MET A 271 7.93 -5.84 -1.77
N GLY A 272 6.90 -5.08 -1.38
CA GLY A 272 7.00 -3.64 -1.17
C GLY A 272 7.67 -3.24 0.14
N GLN A 273 7.85 -1.93 0.30
CA GLN A 273 8.51 -1.32 1.47
C GLN A 273 7.93 -1.71 2.83
N TRP A 274 6.70 -2.18 2.86
CA TRP A 274 6.01 -2.60 4.10
C TRP A 274 6.50 -3.94 4.66
N ALA A 275 7.26 -4.74 3.87
CA ALA A 275 7.64 -6.09 4.24
C ALA A 275 8.35 -6.20 5.60
N PRO A 276 9.35 -5.37 5.95
CA PRO A 276 9.97 -5.45 7.27
C PRO A 276 9.00 -5.21 8.43
N GLY A 277 8.06 -4.26 8.26
CA GLY A 277 6.98 -4.03 9.23
C GLY A 277 6.02 -5.20 9.33
N ALA A 278 5.68 -5.84 8.21
CA ALA A 278 4.84 -7.02 8.16
C ALA A 278 5.50 -8.24 8.82
N TYR A 279 6.81 -8.45 8.60
CA TYR A 279 7.57 -9.51 9.30
C TYR A 279 7.57 -9.28 10.80
N ALA A 280 7.82 -8.05 11.25
CA ALA A 280 7.76 -7.70 12.68
C ALA A 280 6.34 -7.87 13.26
N GLY A 281 5.32 -7.55 12.48
CA GLY A 281 3.92 -7.77 12.85
C GLY A 281 3.53 -9.25 12.96
N ASN A 282 4.11 -10.10 12.10
CA ASN A 282 3.93 -11.56 12.14
C ASN A 282 4.59 -12.16 13.39
N ASN A 283 5.88 -11.90 13.58
CA ASN A 283 6.63 -12.32 14.76
C ASN A 283 7.83 -11.40 15.01
N ALA A 284 7.69 -10.47 15.94
CA ALA A 284 8.70 -9.45 16.24
C ALA A 284 10.05 -10.04 16.73
N GLU A 285 10.01 -11.15 17.50
CA GLU A 285 11.23 -11.79 18.02
C GLU A 285 12.03 -12.46 16.89
N LEU A 286 11.36 -13.18 15.99
CA LEU A 286 12.01 -13.83 14.86
C LEU A 286 12.43 -12.80 13.80
N ALA A 287 11.60 -11.82 13.51
CA ALA A 287 11.93 -10.75 12.57
C ALA A 287 13.19 -9.97 12.99
N ALA A 288 13.38 -9.72 14.30
CA ALA A 288 14.58 -9.06 14.81
C ALA A 288 15.86 -9.89 14.66
N GLN A 289 15.76 -11.18 14.35
CA GLN A 289 16.90 -12.08 14.10
C GLN A 289 17.23 -12.22 12.61
N LEU A 290 16.38 -11.68 11.73
CA LEU A 290 16.62 -11.73 10.30
C LEU A 290 17.77 -10.80 9.90
N ASN A 291 18.78 -11.35 9.26
CA ASN A 291 19.84 -10.60 8.60
C ASN A 291 19.39 -10.25 7.17
N LEU A 292 18.51 -9.25 7.07
CA LEU A 292 17.89 -8.88 5.80
C LEU A 292 18.83 -8.05 4.91
N GLY A 293 18.83 -8.36 3.62
CA GLY A 293 19.25 -7.50 2.55
C GLY A 293 18.04 -7.08 1.69
N TRP A 294 18.27 -6.09 0.85
CA TRP A 294 17.31 -5.66 -0.18
C TRP A 294 18.05 -5.39 -1.48
N MET A 295 17.51 -5.84 -2.60
CA MET A 295 18.03 -5.59 -3.94
C MET A 295 16.91 -5.17 -4.89
N PRO A 296 17.20 -4.28 -5.89
CA PRO A 296 16.28 -4.03 -6.99
C PRO A 296 15.96 -5.32 -7.76
N PHE A 297 14.84 -5.32 -8.49
CA PHE A 297 14.52 -6.43 -9.38
C PHE A 297 15.59 -6.56 -10.48
N PRO A 298 16.07 -7.78 -10.78
CA PRO A 298 17.16 -7.99 -11.73
C PRO A 298 16.85 -7.45 -13.13
N MET A 299 17.90 -7.02 -13.83
CA MET A 299 17.82 -6.59 -15.21
C MET A 299 17.71 -7.78 -16.17
N ILE A 300 16.96 -7.64 -17.26
CA ILE A 300 16.93 -8.58 -18.38
C ILE A 300 17.84 -8.06 -19.48
N GLU A 301 18.85 -8.83 -19.87
CA GLU A 301 19.77 -8.44 -20.95
C GLU A 301 19.03 -8.28 -22.27
N GLY A 302 19.23 -7.14 -22.91
CA GLY A 302 18.58 -6.80 -24.19
C GLY A 302 17.17 -6.23 -24.06
N GLY A 303 16.62 -6.15 -22.86
CA GLY A 303 15.35 -5.46 -22.60
C GLY A 303 15.47 -3.95 -22.79
N ALA A 304 14.34 -3.29 -23.06
CA ALA A 304 14.26 -1.85 -23.26
C ALA A 304 14.17 -1.04 -21.95
N GLY A 305 13.80 -1.70 -20.84
CA GLY A 305 13.68 -1.07 -19.53
C GLY A 305 15.03 -0.73 -18.90
N ASN A 306 15.02 0.26 -18.01
CA ASN A 306 16.19 0.63 -17.24
C ASN A 306 16.32 -0.27 -15.98
N PRO A 307 17.53 -0.68 -15.56
CA PRO A 307 17.72 -1.46 -14.34
C PRO A 307 17.22 -0.73 -13.07
N ASP A 308 17.17 0.61 -13.09
CA ASP A 308 16.68 1.44 -11.99
C ASP A 308 15.20 1.79 -12.10
N ASP A 309 14.47 1.30 -13.12
CA ASP A 309 13.02 1.42 -13.18
C ASP A 309 12.38 0.64 -12.03
N VAL A 310 11.36 1.20 -11.42
CA VAL A 310 10.74 0.68 -10.20
C VAL A 310 9.27 0.35 -10.42
N LEU A 311 8.86 -0.82 -9.94
CA LEU A 311 7.47 -1.11 -9.61
C LEU A 311 7.22 -0.64 -8.19
N GLY A 312 6.13 0.04 -7.96
CA GLY A 312 5.77 0.46 -6.63
C GLY A 312 4.41 1.10 -6.55
N GLY A 313 4.15 1.64 -5.41
CA GLY A 313 2.91 2.33 -5.12
C GLY A 313 2.90 2.81 -3.68
N GLY A 314 1.77 3.31 -3.28
CA GLY A 314 1.59 3.84 -1.94
C GLY A 314 0.23 3.51 -1.39
N ASP A 315 0.20 3.60 -0.09
CA ASP A 315 -1.03 3.48 0.65
C ASP A 315 -1.45 4.85 1.15
N GLY A 316 -2.74 5.07 1.16
CA GLY A 316 -3.34 6.29 1.66
C GLY A 316 -4.72 6.05 2.21
N TYR A 317 -5.41 7.13 2.46
CA TYR A 317 -6.81 7.08 2.84
C TYR A 317 -7.62 7.94 1.89
N ALA A 318 -8.72 7.37 1.40
CA ALA A 318 -9.74 8.08 0.66
C ALA A 318 -10.87 8.52 1.59
N VAL A 319 -11.58 9.56 1.18
CA VAL A 319 -12.65 10.19 1.95
C VAL A 319 -13.99 9.80 1.34
N GLY A 320 -14.86 9.21 2.14
CA GLY A 320 -16.21 8.82 1.72
C GLY A 320 -17.12 10.02 1.42
N ALA A 321 -18.09 9.81 0.54
CA ALA A 321 -18.95 10.89 0.03
C ALA A 321 -19.70 11.68 1.12
N ASN A 322 -20.03 11.03 2.25
CA ASN A 322 -20.82 11.62 3.33
C ASN A 322 -19.96 12.06 4.53
N ALA A 323 -18.62 11.98 4.40
CA ALA A 323 -17.71 12.33 5.48
C ALA A 323 -17.78 13.81 5.85
N GLU A 324 -17.81 14.09 7.16
CA GLU A 324 -17.78 15.45 7.70
C GLU A 324 -16.38 16.09 7.56
N ASP A 325 -16.29 17.38 7.74
CA ASP A 325 -15.03 18.14 7.61
C ASP A 325 -13.96 17.64 8.58
N GLU A 326 -14.35 17.17 9.75
CA GLU A 326 -13.46 16.60 10.76
C GLU A 326 -12.70 15.36 10.26
N ALA A 327 -13.27 14.57 9.34
CA ALA A 327 -12.58 13.45 8.72
C ALA A 327 -11.43 13.93 7.83
N VAL A 328 -11.61 15.02 7.08
CA VAL A 328 -10.57 15.64 6.27
C VAL A 328 -9.49 16.26 7.15
N ASP A 329 -9.86 16.91 8.25
CA ASP A 329 -8.91 17.47 9.21
C ASP A 329 -8.10 16.38 9.93
N PHE A 330 -8.73 15.23 10.26
CA PHE A 330 -8.03 14.06 10.78
C PHE A 330 -7.04 13.48 9.74
N LEU A 331 -7.44 13.39 8.48
CA LEU A 331 -6.55 12.96 7.40
C LEU A 331 -5.34 13.89 7.23
N ARG A 332 -5.54 15.21 7.35
CA ARG A 332 -4.46 16.20 7.37
C ARG A 332 -3.54 16.01 8.57
N PHE A 333 -4.09 15.72 9.76
CA PHE A 333 -3.31 15.39 10.95
C PHE A 333 -2.45 14.14 10.73
N LEU A 334 -3.00 13.05 10.18
CA LEU A 334 -2.26 11.82 9.88
C LEU A 334 -1.07 12.06 8.91
N THR A 335 -1.21 13.01 7.98
CA THR A 335 -0.19 13.34 6.99
C THR A 335 0.64 14.59 7.34
N SER A 336 0.58 15.06 8.60
CA SER A 336 1.46 16.09 9.09
C SER A 336 2.93 15.64 9.10
N VAL A 337 3.87 16.57 9.03
CA VAL A 337 5.32 16.28 9.09
C VAL A 337 5.67 15.46 10.34
N GLU A 338 5.10 15.82 11.49
CA GLU A 338 5.35 15.15 12.77
C GLU A 338 4.89 13.69 12.73
N ASN A 339 3.65 13.46 12.30
CA ASN A 339 3.10 12.11 12.23
C ASN A 339 3.75 11.25 11.15
N GLN A 340 4.11 11.84 10.00
CA GLN A 340 4.87 11.14 8.97
C GLN A 340 6.26 10.70 9.48
N ARG A 341 6.95 11.53 10.27
CA ARG A 341 8.22 11.18 10.95
C ARG A 341 8.03 10.04 11.97
N MET A 342 6.96 10.09 12.74
CA MET A 342 6.62 9.05 13.70
C MET A 342 6.29 7.74 12.99
N LEU A 343 5.48 7.77 11.93
CA LEU A 343 5.10 6.59 11.15
C LEU A 343 6.30 5.89 10.51
N ALA A 344 7.28 6.65 10.01
CA ALA A 344 8.50 6.11 9.40
C ALA A 344 9.33 5.23 10.37
N ASN A 345 9.27 5.53 11.68
CA ASN A 345 10.02 4.80 12.73
C ASN A 345 9.10 3.98 13.66
N SER A 346 7.84 3.79 13.27
CA SER A 346 6.87 2.99 14.01
C SER A 346 6.88 1.52 13.55
N ALA A 347 6.00 0.72 14.13
CA ALA A 347 5.77 -0.66 13.67
C ALA A 347 5.25 -0.76 12.23
N LEU A 348 4.75 0.33 11.65
CA LEU A 348 4.31 0.41 10.24
C LEU A 348 5.50 0.54 9.28
N ASN A 349 6.61 1.12 9.72
CA ASN A 349 7.85 1.28 8.94
C ASN A 349 7.60 1.89 7.56
N THR A 350 6.97 3.07 7.52
CA THR A 350 6.53 3.71 6.27
C THR A 350 7.63 4.49 5.58
N VAL A 351 7.52 4.66 4.26
CA VAL A 351 8.30 5.66 3.50
C VAL A 351 7.42 6.89 3.34
N PRO A 352 7.79 8.04 3.98
CA PRO A 352 6.97 9.23 3.97
C PRO A 352 6.67 9.76 2.57
N THR A 353 5.48 10.35 2.42
CA THR A 353 5.07 11.10 1.24
C THR A 353 5.30 12.61 1.39
N VAL A 354 5.50 13.06 2.62
CA VAL A 354 5.80 14.45 2.96
C VAL A 354 7.31 14.65 3.02
N GLY A 355 7.86 15.49 2.13
CA GLY A 355 9.31 15.62 1.93
C GLY A 355 10.09 16.02 3.20
N ALA A 356 9.52 16.88 4.05
CA ALA A 356 10.13 17.28 5.31
C ALA A 356 10.22 16.14 6.36
N ALA A 357 9.65 14.97 6.09
CA ALA A 357 9.72 13.80 6.97
C ALA A 357 10.69 12.70 6.48
N GLU A 358 11.21 12.78 5.27
CA GLU A 358 12.07 11.75 4.66
C GLU A 358 13.38 11.54 5.44
N ASP A 359 13.93 12.59 6.05
CA ASP A 359 15.15 12.52 6.88
C ASP A 359 14.96 11.76 8.21
N ALA A 360 13.72 11.41 8.55
CA ALA A 360 13.43 10.58 9.72
C ALA A 360 13.77 9.09 9.50
N ILE A 361 13.88 8.63 8.25
CA ILE A 361 14.21 7.24 7.95
C ILE A 361 15.65 6.95 8.38
N THR A 362 15.82 6.06 9.37
CA THR A 362 17.13 5.66 9.90
C THR A 362 17.53 4.24 9.50
N ASP A 363 16.58 3.38 9.16
CA ASP A 363 16.85 2.02 8.71
C ASP A 363 17.55 2.01 7.34
N PRO A 364 18.71 1.31 7.19
CA PRO A 364 19.50 1.33 5.96
C PRO A 364 18.75 0.73 4.75
N ILE A 365 17.89 -0.27 4.96
CA ILE A 365 17.09 -0.87 3.88
C ILE A 365 16.03 0.15 3.41
N MET A 366 15.34 0.79 4.35
CA MET A 366 14.35 1.80 4.03
C MET A 366 14.97 3.04 3.36
N GLN A 367 16.21 3.41 3.72
CA GLN A 367 16.96 4.47 3.02
C GLN A 367 17.28 4.08 1.58
N ARG A 368 17.64 2.82 1.30
CA ARG A 368 17.85 2.32 -0.06
C ARG A 368 16.57 2.29 -0.88
N ILE A 369 15.46 1.91 -0.26
CA ILE A 369 14.12 1.93 -0.90
C ILE A 369 13.70 3.36 -1.23
N LEU A 370 13.89 4.31 -0.29
CA LEU A 370 13.66 5.73 -0.52
C LEU A 370 14.51 6.26 -1.67
N GLN A 371 15.79 5.90 -1.70
CA GLN A 371 16.70 6.29 -2.78
C GLN A 371 16.22 5.71 -4.12
N ALA A 372 15.94 4.42 -4.20
CA ALA A 372 15.45 3.77 -5.42
C ALA A 372 14.15 4.45 -5.94
N ARG A 373 13.22 4.76 -5.04
CA ARG A 373 11.99 5.50 -5.38
C ARG A 373 12.30 6.89 -5.98
N ASN A 374 13.23 7.64 -5.35
CA ASN A 374 13.51 9.03 -5.73
C ASN A 374 14.34 9.14 -7.01
N GLU A 375 15.18 8.15 -7.30
CA GLU A 375 16.11 8.13 -8.42
C GLU A 375 15.58 7.35 -9.63
N ALA A 376 14.45 6.63 -9.49
CA ALA A 376 13.86 5.84 -10.57
C ALA A 376 13.60 6.68 -11.82
N PRO A 377 14.16 6.32 -12.98
CA PRO A 377 13.86 6.98 -14.26
C PRO A 377 12.39 6.80 -14.65
N TYR A 378 11.83 5.63 -14.36
CA TYR A 378 10.45 5.30 -14.54
C TYR A 378 9.90 4.60 -13.27
N PHE A 379 8.71 5.02 -12.86
CA PHE A 379 7.99 4.45 -11.71
C PHE A 379 6.67 3.86 -12.20
N GLN A 380 6.61 2.53 -12.32
CA GLN A 380 5.40 1.81 -12.68
C GLN A 380 4.52 1.59 -11.47
N LEU A 381 3.25 1.90 -11.59
CA LEU A 381 2.24 1.66 -10.57
C LEU A 381 1.73 0.23 -10.61
N TYR A 382 1.26 -0.28 -9.49
CA TYR A 382 0.64 -1.61 -9.39
C TYR A 382 -0.51 -1.73 -10.38
N TYR A 383 -0.44 -2.70 -11.29
CA TYR A 383 -1.47 -2.87 -12.31
C TYR A 383 -2.84 -3.20 -11.72
N ASP A 384 -2.88 -3.98 -10.64
CA ASP A 384 -4.12 -4.36 -9.94
C ASP A 384 -4.84 -3.20 -9.25
N GLN A 385 -4.18 -2.04 -9.09
CA GLN A 385 -4.75 -0.83 -8.49
C GLN A 385 -4.89 0.32 -9.50
N PHE A 386 -3.93 0.44 -10.40
CA PHE A 386 -3.89 1.56 -11.36
C PHE A 386 -4.85 1.39 -12.52
N LEU A 387 -4.96 0.16 -13.05
CA LEU A 387 -5.84 -0.14 -14.18
C LEU A 387 -7.32 -0.16 -13.75
N PRO A 388 -8.26 0.01 -14.69
CA PRO A 388 -9.67 -0.21 -14.41
C PRO A 388 -9.91 -1.59 -13.77
N PRO A 389 -10.85 -1.74 -12.83
CA PRO A 389 -10.99 -2.97 -12.04
C PRO A 389 -11.14 -4.26 -12.85
N ALA A 390 -11.79 -4.21 -14.02
CA ALA A 390 -11.91 -5.38 -14.89
C ALA A 390 -10.56 -5.79 -15.50
N VAL A 391 -9.75 -4.82 -15.94
CA VAL A 391 -8.40 -5.07 -16.47
C VAL A 391 -7.47 -5.53 -15.34
N ALA A 392 -7.55 -4.90 -14.19
CA ALA A 392 -6.80 -5.27 -12.99
C ALA A 392 -7.06 -6.74 -12.59
N THR A 393 -8.32 -7.16 -12.60
CA THR A 393 -8.71 -8.55 -12.34
C THR A 393 -8.16 -9.50 -13.41
N ALA A 394 -8.24 -9.13 -14.69
CA ALA A 394 -7.68 -9.95 -15.78
C ALA A 394 -6.16 -10.12 -15.66
N VAL A 395 -5.43 -9.09 -15.22
CA VAL A 395 -3.98 -9.23 -14.94
C VAL A 395 -3.73 -10.24 -13.83
N LEU A 396 -4.48 -10.17 -12.72
CA LEU A 396 -4.32 -11.12 -11.62
C LEU A 396 -4.64 -12.54 -12.03
N ASP A 397 -5.72 -12.76 -12.79
CA ASP A 397 -6.14 -14.08 -13.27
C ASP A 397 -5.17 -14.66 -14.29
N ALA A 398 -4.69 -13.84 -15.24
CA ALA A 398 -3.71 -14.25 -16.24
C ALA A 398 -2.38 -14.66 -15.61
N VAL A 399 -1.88 -13.88 -14.66
CA VAL A 399 -0.63 -14.19 -13.96
C VAL A 399 -0.77 -15.41 -13.05
N ASP A 400 -1.93 -15.58 -12.38
CA ASP A 400 -2.20 -16.79 -11.61
C ASP A 400 -2.19 -18.06 -12.50
N ALA A 401 -2.78 -17.96 -13.70
CA ALA A 401 -2.75 -19.04 -14.69
C ALA A 401 -1.32 -19.38 -15.17
N LEU A 402 -0.43 -18.38 -15.30
CA LEU A 402 1.00 -18.62 -15.60
C LEU A 402 1.71 -19.35 -14.47
N PHE A 403 1.49 -18.97 -13.20
CA PHE A 403 2.05 -19.67 -12.03
C PHE A 403 1.54 -21.10 -11.91
N ALA A 404 0.28 -21.33 -12.27
CA ALA A 404 -0.35 -22.65 -12.26
C ALA A 404 0.02 -23.50 -13.50
N GLU A 405 0.80 -22.97 -14.45
CA GLU A 405 1.08 -23.59 -15.77
C GLU A 405 -0.22 -23.97 -16.52
N ALA A 406 -1.30 -23.20 -16.30
CA ALA A 406 -2.63 -23.42 -16.87
C ALA A 406 -2.89 -22.61 -18.15
N ALA A 407 -2.04 -21.62 -18.45
CA ALA A 407 -2.08 -20.82 -19.67
C ALA A 407 -0.68 -20.69 -20.27
N SER A 408 -0.59 -20.54 -21.60
CA SER A 408 0.64 -20.11 -22.24
C SER A 408 0.85 -18.61 -22.02
N PRO A 409 2.10 -18.09 -22.23
CA PRO A 409 2.37 -16.66 -22.18
C PRO A 409 1.47 -15.82 -23.10
N GLU A 410 1.22 -16.33 -24.33
CA GLU A 410 0.34 -15.68 -25.29
C GLU A 410 -1.13 -15.68 -24.83
N GLU A 411 -1.64 -16.80 -24.29
CA GLU A 411 -3.00 -16.89 -23.77
C GLU A 411 -3.19 -15.92 -22.59
N ALA A 412 -2.21 -15.84 -21.69
CA ALA A 412 -2.25 -14.93 -20.55
C ALA A 412 -2.23 -13.46 -21.00
N ALA A 413 -1.40 -13.10 -21.98
CA ALA A 413 -1.36 -11.76 -22.56
C ALA A 413 -2.67 -11.39 -23.28
N GLU A 414 -3.29 -12.34 -24.01
CA GLU A 414 -4.59 -12.17 -24.65
C GLU A 414 -5.72 -11.97 -23.62
N MET A 415 -5.72 -12.68 -22.49
CA MET A 415 -6.71 -12.47 -21.41
C MET A 415 -6.69 -11.02 -20.91
N ILE A 416 -5.50 -10.44 -20.73
CA ILE A 416 -5.35 -9.04 -20.30
C ILE A 416 -5.83 -8.10 -21.40
N GLU A 417 -5.45 -8.35 -22.65
CA GLU A 417 -5.81 -7.52 -23.80
C GLU A 417 -7.33 -7.50 -24.05
N GLU A 418 -8.02 -8.64 -23.92
CA GLU A 418 -9.48 -8.70 -24.08
C GLU A 418 -10.19 -7.76 -23.09
N ALA A 419 -9.74 -7.74 -21.82
CA ALA A 419 -10.29 -6.83 -20.82
C ALA A 419 -9.89 -5.37 -21.09
N ALA A 420 -8.63 -5.12 -21.48
CA ALA A 420 -8.16 -3.79 -21.82
C ALA A 420 -8.88 -3.19 -23.03
N ALA A 421 -9.16 -3.99 -24.07
CA ALA A 421 -9.91 -3.57 -25.24
C ALA A 421 -11.38 -3.21 -24.93
N ALA A 422 -11.93 -3.74 -23.85
CA ALA A 422 -13.30 -3.45 -23.41
C ALA A 422 -13.40 -2.20 -22.52
N GLU A 423 -12.34 -1.87 -21.77
CA GLU A 423 -12.38 -0.87 -20.69
C GLU A 423 -11.54 0.37 -20.98
N LEU A 424 -10.49 0.27 -21.79
CA LEU A 424 -9.62 1.39 -22.14
C LEU A 424 -10.04 1.96 -23.52
N GLU A 425 -10.30 3.25 -23.58
CA GLU A 425 -10.67 3.97 -24.81
C GLU A 425 -9.44 4.51 -25.57
#